data_fb80a28251acadf4cc8b67d05bc1d7d0
#
_entry.id   fb80a28251acadf4cc8b67d05bc1d7d0
#
_cell.length_a   1.000
_cell.length_b   1.000
_cell.length_c   1.000
_cell.angle_alpha   90.00
_cell.angle_beta   90.00
_cell.angle_gamma   90.00
#
_symmetry.space_group_name_H-M   'P 1'
#
loop_
_entity.id
_entity.type
_entity.pdbx_description
1 polymer ?
#
loop_
_entity_poly.entity_id
_entity_poly.type
_entity_poly.pdbx_seq_one_letter_code
_entity_poly.pdbx_strand_id
1 'polypeptide(L)'
;CFIPNIFIQKTHFSIEICTSFCYIITIVNTPVWLLESRYLLMKKERHARIIEIMQNQNIITIKDLAQQLNCTEMTVRRNLDELQNMNFVKRERGYAILLQPAKDTDYYVESGEHEREKRAIATIALQYIHPSQSICMDSGTTIQQLITMLPMTMPLSVITPSLVGALALSDNTNIQVLIPSGVMHHTNRSILISDPEWLSQYRADIAFMSCRSFRVPGGAFEHSQALTSTKRALASIAQKRILLLDYSKWNVNSLCNSLKLSDLNILITDNKAPLELATKAAEKGIEIIIVNPDNNVIQEHFNPSEDSPIK
;
A
#
# COMPACT_ATOMS: atom_id res chain seq x y z
N CYS A 1 38.72 6.73 27.67
CA CYS A 1 39.41 7.78 28.28
C CYS A 1 38.53 8.99 28.25
N PHE A 2 38.31 9.74 29.21
CA PHE A 2 37.63 11.00 29.47
C PHE A 2 36.19 11.19 28.95
N ILE A 3 35.26 11.03 29.88
CA ILE A 3 33.90 11.54 29.85
C ILE A 3 33.86 12.80 30.73
N PRO A 4 33.39 13.96 30.27
CA PRO A 4 33.18 15.11 31.15
C PRO A 4 31.82 15.00 31.85
N ASN A 5 31.90 15.12 33.22
CA ASN A 5 30.76 15.26 34.11
C ASN A 5 29.96 16.53 33.79
N ILE A 6 28.65 16.38 33.61
CA ILE A 6 27.70 17.49 33.65
C ILE A 6 27.14 17.59 35.07
N PHE A 7 27.50 18.68 35.73
CA PHE A 7 26.97 19.06 37.05
C PHE A 7 25.50 19.49 36.92
N ILE A 8 24.62 18.76 37.60
CA ILE A 8 23.24 19.19 37.83
C ILE A 8 23.19 19.91 39.16
N GLN A 9 23.06 21.23 39.13
CA GLN A 9 22.74 22.02 40.34
C GLN A 9 21.25 21.82 40.68
N LYS A 10 20.99 21.20 41.80
CA LYS A 10 19.67 21.21 42.48
C LYS A 10 19.50 22.53 43.19
N THR A 11 18.56 23.35 42.75
CA THR A 11 18.04 24.45 43.56
C THR A 11 16.71 24.04 44.17
N HIS A 12 16.68 23.95 45.49
CA HIS A 12 15.45 23.85 46.28
C HIS A 12 14.69 25.19 46.21
N PHE A 13 13.44 25.14 45.82
CA PHE A 13 12.50 26.23 46.09
C PHE A 13 11.27 25.67 46.80
N SER A 14 11.02 26.27 47.99
CA SER A 14 9.83 26.03 48.80
C SER A 14 8.62 26.68 48.17
N ILE A 15 7.50 25.93 48.10
CA ILE A 15 6.22 26.42 47.53
C ILE A 15 5.39 26.93 48.68
N GLU A 16 5.13 28.22 48.72
CA GLU A 16 4.00 28.81 49.45
C GLU A 16 2.88 29.14 48.47
N ILE A 17 1.68 28.67 48.78
CA ILE A 17 0.49 28.75 47.92
C ILE A 17 -0.17 30.10 48.09
N CYS A 18 -0.29 30.87 47.04
CA CYS A 18 -1.25 32.00 46.92
C CYS A 18 -2.08 31.84 45.67
N THR A 19 -3.34 31.46 45.89
CA THR A 19 -4.34 31.04 44.90
C THR A 19 -5.01 32.22 44.20
N SER A 20 -4.39 32.99 43.34
CA SER A 20 -5.08 33.81 42.33
C SER A 20 -4.20 34.48 41.26
N PHE A 21 -2.88 34.34 41.34
CA PHE A 21 -1.96 34.99 40.36
C PHE A 21 -1.11 34.03 39.55
N CYS A 22 -1.27 32.73 39.74
CA CYS A 22 -0.41 31.68 39.16
C CYS A 22 -0.63 31.37 37.64
N TYR A 23 -1.67 31.89 37.00
CA TYR A 23 -1.95 31.58 35.60
C TYR A 23 -1.13 32.39 34.60
N ILE A 24 -0.57 33.53 34.99
CA ILE A 24 0.18 34.41 34.05
C ILE A 24 1.69 34.16 34.13
N ILE A 25 2.23 33.71 35.28
CA ILE A 25 3.69 33.55 35.46
C ILE A 25 4.20 32.23 34.89
N THR A 26 3.34 31.21 34.70
CA THR A 26 3.76 29.90 34.13
C THR A 26 4.07 29.96 32.61
N ILE A 27 3.66 31.03 31.93
CA ILE A 27 3.87 31.20 30.48
C ILE A 27 5.26 31.80 30.17
N VAL A 28 5.88 32.49 31.13
CA VAL A 28 7.11 33.26 30.85
C VAL A 28 8.41 32.43 30.98
N ASN A 29 8.35 31.24 31.58
CA ASN A 29 9.55 30.37 31.78
C ASN A 29 9.48 29.00 31.09
N THR A 30 8.50 28.78 30.18
CA THR A 30 8.51 27.56 29.36
C THR A 30 9.51 27.73 28.22
N PRO A 31 10.52 26.89 28.09
CA PRO A 31 11.49 26.99 26.99
C PRO A 31 10.74 26.97 25.64
N VAL A 32 11.10 27.83 24.72
CA VAL A 32 10.44 27.99 23.40
C VAL A 32 10.31 26.63 22.67
N TRP A 33 11.30 25.76 22.78
CA TRP A 33 11.26 24.40 22.19
C TRP A 33 10.16 23.49 22.80
N LEU A 34 9.78 23.71 24.06
CA LEU A 34 8.71 22.95 24.75
C LEU A 34 7.33 23.44 24.27
N LEU A 35 7.19 24.73 23.99
CA LEU A 35 6.00 25.30 23.39
C LEU A 35 5.84 24.88 21.93
N GLU A 36 6.94 24.86 21.18
CA GLU A 36 6.96 24.38 19.79
C GLU A 36 6.65 22.91 19.69
N SER A 37 7.26 22.05 20.54
CA SER A 37 6.96 20.60 20.54
C SER A 37 5.52 20.30 20.93
N ARG A 38 4.96 21.04 21.91
CA ARG A 38 3.57 20.90 22.33
C ARG A 38 2.60 21.42 21.24
N TYR A 39 2.93 22.49 20.57
CA TYR A 39 2.17 23.01 19.42
C TYR A 39 2.16 22.01 18.25
N LEU A 40 3.30 21.43 17.91
CA LEU A 40 3.42 20.41 16.87
C LEU A 40 2.65 19.12 17.21
N LEU A 41 2.66 18.73 18.49
CA LEU A 41 1.90 17.56 18.94
C LEU A 41 0.37 17.81 18.81
N MET A 42 -0.12 18.93 19.34
CA MET A 42 -1.54 19.34 19.22
C MET A 42 -1.98 19.52 17.77
N LYS A 43 -1.07 19.94 16.89
CA LYS A 43 -1.33 20.08 15.46
C LYS A 43 -1.46 18.72 14.78
N LYS A 44 -0.57 17.77 15.07
CA LYS A 44 -0.65 16.39 14.59
C LYS A 44 -1.92 15.67 15.04
N GLU A 45 -2.30 15.83 16.30
CA GLU A 45 -3.55 15.29 16.85
C GLU A 45 -4.78 15.86 16.13
N ARG A 46 -4.77 17.17 15.82
CA ARG A 46 -5.87 17.81 15.10
C ARG A 46 -5.96 17.35 13.65
N HIS A 47 -4.85 17.19 12.94
CA HIS A 47 -4.84 16.62 11.59
C HIS A 47 -5.38 15.18 11.58
N ALA A 48 -4.96 14.35 12.54
CA ALA A 48 -5.47 13.00 12.70
C ALA A 48 -6.99 12.99 12.93
N ARG A 49 -7.49 13.89 13.80
CA ARG A 49 -8.92 14.00 14.10
C ARG A 49 -9.74 14.49 12.90
N ILE A 50 -9.22 15.43 12.10
CA ILE A 50 -9.85 15.88 10.85
C ILE A 50 -10.01 14.70 9.89
N ILE A 51 -8.93 13.94 9.68
CA ILE A 51 -8.94 12.78 8.78
C ILE A 51 -9.93 11.73 9.29
N GLU A 52 -9.97 11.43 10.59
CA GLU A 52 -10.89 10.47 11.20
C GLU A 52 -12.37 10.86 10.96
N ILE A 53 -12.72 12.13 11.18
CA ILE A 53 -14.06 12.65 10.89
C ILE A 53 -14.39 12.48 9.40
N MET A 54 -13.46 12.86 8.53
CA MET A 54 -13.64 12.80 7.09
C MET A 54 -13.63 11.36 6.53
N GLN A 55 -13.09 10.39 7.25
CA GLN A 55 -13.18 8.96 6.88
C GLN A 55 -14.61 8.42 6.97
N ASN A 56 -15.43 8.98 7.87
CA ASN A 56 -16.84 8.61 7.99
C ASN A 56 -17.74 9.40 7.01
N GLN A 57 -17.26 10.56 6.55
CA GLN A 57 -17.98 11.45 5.64
C GLN A 57 -16.97 11.96 4.60
N ASN A 58 -16.95 11.38 3.41
CA ASN A 58 -15.98 11.74 2.36
C ASN A 58 -15.98 13.24 2.00
N ILE A 59 -17.09 13.91 2.23
CA ILE A 59 -17.29 15.35 1.96
C ILE A 59 -17.90 15.97 3.22
N ILE A 60 -17.31 17.05 3.72
CA ILE A 60 -17.80 17.76 4.90
C ILE A 60 -17.67 19.26 4.70
N THR A 61 -18.64 20.03 5.22
CA THR A 61 -18.54 21.50 5.19
C THR A 61 -17.54 22.01 6.23
N ILE A 62 -16.89 23.14 5.94
CA ILE A 62 -15.94 23.77 6.87
C ILE A 62 -16.63 24.12 8.19
N LYS A 63 -17.91 24.50 8.13
CA LYS A 63 -18.73 24.83 9.31
C LYS A 63 -18.96 23.60 10.19
N ASP A 64 -19.38 22.47 9.60
CA ASP A 64 -19.64 21.24 10.35
C ASP A 64 -18.35 20.67 10.96
N LEU A 65 -17.25 20.75 10.21
CA LEU A 65 -15.93 20.34 10.71
C LEU A 65 -15.47 21.21 11.88
N ALA A 66 -15.70 22.54 11.82
CA ALA A 66 -15.40 23.47 12.90
C ALA A 66 -16.22 23.15 14.16
N GLN A 67 -17.49 22.82 14.00
CA GLN A 67 -18.39 22.43 15.09
C GLN A 67 -17.93 21.10 15.73
N GLN A 68 -17.64 20.07 14.94
CA GLN A 68 -17.19 18.76 15.45
C GLN A 68 -15.82 18.81 16.14
N LEU A 69 -14.94 19.73 15.70
CA LEU A 69 -13.62 19.95 16.29
C LEU A 69 -13.62 20.96 17.43
N ASN A 70 -14.76 21.57 17.72
CA ASN A 70 -14.91 22.65 18.70
C ASN A 70 -13.85 23.77 18.51
N CYS A 71 -13.70 24.25 17.27
CA CYS A 71 -12.75 25.30 16.93
C CYS A 71 -13.35 26.26 15.88
N THR A 72 -12.62 27.36 15.56
CA THR A 72 -13.08 28.30 14.56
C THR A 72 -12.91 27.81 13.13
N GLU A 73 -13.76 28.25 12.18
CA GLU A 73 -13.59 27.93 10.76
C GLU A 73 -12.21 28.37 10.22
N MET A 74 -11.65 29.45 10.73
CA MET A 74 -10.29 29.91 10.34
C MET A 74 -9.24 28.85 10.72
N THR A 75 -9.38 28.26 11.90
CA THR A 75 -8.50 27.18 12.35
C THR A 75 -8.64 25.94 11.45
N VAL A 76 -9.88 25.58 11.09
CA VAL A 76 -10.15 24.47 10.16
C VAL A 76 -9.53 24.76 8.81
N ARG A 77 -9.75 25.93 8.23
CA ARG A 77 -9.20 26.33 6.92
C ARG A 77 -7.67 26.15 6.89
N ARG A 78 -6.98 26.66 7.92
CA ARG A 78 -5.52 26.54 8.02
C ARG A 78 -5.05 25.08 8.08
N ASN A 79 -5.73 24.23 8.86
CA ASN A 79 -5.37 22.81 8.92
C ASN A 79 -5.69 22.07 7.61
N LEU A 80 -6.80 22.43 6.94
CA LEU A 80 -7.15 21.87 5.65
C LEU A 80 -6.19 22.32 4.54
N ASP A 81 -5.62 23.55 4.58
CA ASP A 81 -4.59 24.00 3.64
C ASP A 81 -3.33 23.16 3.77
N GLU A 82 -2.93 22.84 5.00
CA GLU A 82 -1.79 21.98 5.26
C GLU A 82 -2.06 20.55 4.80
N LEU A 83 -3.24 19.99 5.11
CA LEU A 83 -3.63 18.65 4.66
C LEU A 83 -3.79 18.57 3.13
N GLN A 84 -4.20 19.66 2.47
CA GLN A 84 -4.22 19.75 1.01
C GLN A 84 -2.81 19.73 0.42
N ASN A 85 -1.87 20.48 1.02
CA ASN A 85 -0.46 20.46 0.60
C ASN A 85 0.18 19.06 0.78
N MET A 86 -0.33 18.28 1.74
CA MET A 86 0.04 16.88 1.97
C MET A 86 -0.77 15.89 1.10
N ASN A 87 -1.67 16.38 0.22
CA ASN A 87 -2.56 15.59 -0.62
C ASN A 87 -3.55 14.67 0.13
N PHE A 88 -3.90 14.99 1.38
CA PHE A 88 -4.92 14.25 2.12
C PHE A 88 -6.34 14.73 1.82
N VAL A 89 -6.52 16.01 1.51
CA VAL A 89 -7.83 16.60 1.22
C VAL A 89 -7.76 17.51 0.01
N LYS A 90 -8.90 17.70 -0.67
CA LYS A 90 -9.12 18.76 -1.65
C LYS A 90 -10.10 19.76 -1.06
N ARG A 91 -9.72 21.03 -1.04
CA ARG A 91 -10.65 22.10 -0.63
C ARG A 91 -11.40 22.64 -1.83
N GLU A 92 -12.70 22.80 -1.62
CA GLU A 92 -13.61 23.49 -2.53
C GLU A 92 -14.29 24.67 -1.80
N ARG A 93 -15.10 25.46 -2.50
CA ARG A 93 -15.79 26.58 -1.87
C ARG A 93 -16.74 26.09 -0.79
N GLY A 94 -16.37 26.28 0.50
CA GLY A 94 -17.21 25.97 1.66
C GLY A 94 -17.15 24.54 2.19
N TYR A 95 -16.48 23.61 1.54
CA TYR A 95 -16.36 22.22 1.97
C TYR A 95 -14.97 21.63 1.66
N ALA A 96 -14.66 20.52 2.28
CA ALA A 96 -13.49 19.72 2.03
C ALA A 96 -13.89 18.32 1.58
N ILE A 97 -13.13 17.77 0.65
CA ILE A 97 -13.26 16.40 0.14
C ILE A 97 -12.03 15.64 0.63
N LEU A 98 -12.23 14.54 1.33
CA LEU A 98 -11.14 13.63 1.63
C LEU A 98 -10.65 13.07 0.29
N LEU A 99 -9.44 13.45 -0.09
CA LEU A 99 -8.73 12.72 -1.13
C LEU A 99 -8.35 11.42 -0.44
N GLN A 100 -9.21 10.42 -0.54
CA GLN A 100 -8.83 9.13 -0.01
C GLN A 100 -7.48 8.77 -0.64
N PRO A 101 -6.38 8.74 0.11
CA PRO A 101 -5.44 7.68 -0.12
C PRO A 101 -6.32 6.44 0.04
N ALA A 102 -6.34 5.57 -0.96
CA ALA A 102 -6.96 4.28 -0.82
C ALA A 102 -6.57 3.80 0.59
N LYS A 103 -7.55 3.65 1.52
CA LYS A 103 -7.24 3.25 2.89
C LYS A 103 -6.26 2.12 2.76
N ASP A 104 -5.10 2.24 3.38
CA ASP A 104 -4.24 1.09 3.60
C ASP A 104 -5.07 0.18 4.51
N THR A 105 -5.92 -0.61 3.88
CA THR A 105 -6.81 -1.52 4.58
C THR A 105 -5.90 -2.53 5.24
N ASP A 106 -6.05 -2.73 6.54
CA ASP A 106 -5.24 -3.71 7.27
C ASP A 106 -5.25 -5.03 6.49
N TYR A 107 -4.08 -5.63 6.34
CA TYR A 107 -3.88 -6.86 5.58
C TYR A 107 -4.92 -7.94 5.90
N TYR A 108 -5.28 -8.10 7.18
CA TYR A 108 -6.27 -9.12 7.60
C TYR A 108 -7.69 -8.80 7.16
N VAL A 109 -8.07 -7.53 7.11
CA VAL A 109 -9.37 -7.10 6.57
C VAL A 109 -9.40 -7.36 5.07
N GLU A 110 -8.38 -6.91 4.34
CA GLU A 110 -8.30 -7.11 2.88
C GLU A 110 -8.18 -8.60 2.51
N SER A 111 -7.56 -9.43 3.33
CA SER A 111 -7.45 -10.88 3.05
C SER A 111 -8.80 -11.58 3.05
N GLY A 112 -9.76 -11.16 3.89
CA GLY A 112 -11.12 -11.69 3.94
C GLY A 112 -12.05 -11.16 2.84
N GLU A 113 -11.72 -10.00 2.23
CA GLU A 113 -12.51 -9.44 1.14
C GLU A 113 -12.23 -10.19 -0.18
N HIS A 114 -13.30 -10.52 -0.94
CA HIS A 114 -13.20 -11.17 -2.26
C HIS A 114 -12.36 -12.46 -2.27
N GLU A 115 -12.42 -13.24 -1.19
CA GLU A 115 -11.58 -14.44 -1.02
C GLU A 115 -11.81 -15.48 -2.13
N ARG A 116 -13.06 -15.65 -2.58
CA ARG A 116 -13.40 -16.60 -3.66
C ARG A 116 -12.75 -16.19 -4.98
N GLU A 117 -12.86 -14.93 -5.34
CA GLU A 117 -12.25 -14.35 -6.54
C GLU A 117 -10.72 -14.48 -6.49
N LYS A 118 -10.09 -14.08 -5.39
CA LYS A 118 -8.64 -14.20 -5.20
C LYS A 118 -8.15 -15.64 -5.29
N ARG A 119 -8.91 -16.57 -4.71
CA ARG A 119 -8.59 -18.01 -4.76
C ARG A 119 -8.68 -18.57 -6.18
N ALA A 120 -9.72 -18.21 -6.94
CA ALA A 120 -9.87 -18.62 -8.34
C ALA A 120 -8.72 -18.09 -9.21
N ILE A 121 -8.37 -16.80 -9.06
CA ILE A 121 -7.24 -16.17 -9.73
C ILE A 121 -5.93 -16.90 -9.39
N ALA A 122 -5.68 -17.19 -8.11
CA ALA A 122 -4.49 -17.91 -7.66
C ALA A 122 -4.44 -19.35 -8.22
N THR A 123 -5.57 -20.03 -8.35
CA THR A 123 -5.66 -21.38 -8.94
C THR A 123 -5.17 -21.39 -10.39
N ILE A 124 -5.55 -20.40 -11.19
CA ILE A 124 -5.05 -20.27 -12.57
C ILE A 124 -3.60 -19.82 -12.59
N ALA A 125 -3.20 -18.90 -11.72
CA ALA A 125 -1.80 -18.45 -11.62
C ALA A 125 -0.84 -19.59 -11.27
N LEU A 126 -1.27 -20.57 -10.47
CA LEU A 126 -0.47 -21.74 -10.09
C LEU A 126 -0.05 -22.58 -11.30
N GLN A 127 -0.82 -22.58 -12.40
CA GLN A 127 -0.50 -23.32 -13.62
C GLN A 127 0.76 -22.82 -14.34
N TYR A 128 1.20 -21.61 -14.04
CA TYR A 128 2.42 -21.01 -14.58
C TYR A 128 3.67 -21.34 -13.78
N ILE A 129 3.55 -22.01 -12.63
CA ILE A 129 4.67 -22.34 -11.76
C ILE A 129 5.12 -23.78 -12.05
N HIS A 130 6.40 -23.93 -12.36
CA HIS A 130 7.02 -25.23 -12.66
C HIS A 130 8.18 -25.51 -11.71
N PRO A 131 8.53 -26.79 -11.48
CA PRO A 131 9.66 -27.16 -10.64
C PRO A 131 10.96 -26.46 -11.04
N SER A 132 11.78 -26.13 -10.06
CA SER A 132 13.10 -25.51 -10.20
C SER A 132 13.11 -24.07 -10.74
N GLN A 133 11.95 -23.42 -10.86
CA GLN A 133 11.89 -22.00 -11.22
C GLN A 133 12.31 -21.09 -10.06
N SER A 134 12.81 -19.92 -10.46
CA SER A 134 12.99 -18.76 -9.58
C SER A 134 11.83 -17.79 -9.77
N ILE A 135 11.07 -17.51 -8.71
CA ILE A 135 9.87 -16.68 -8.79
C ILE A 135 9.90 -15.51 -7.80
N CYS A 136 9.45 -14.35 -8.24
CA CYS A 136 9.14 -13.24 -7.36
C CYS A 136 7.67 -13.27 -6.97
N MET A 137 7.37 -13.14 -5.70
CA MET A 137 6.00 -13.05 -5.16
C MET A 137 5.83 -11.77 -4.37
N ASP A 138 5.00 -10.87 -4.88
CA ASP A 138 4.68 -9.59 -4.24
C ASP A 138 3.91 -9.79 -2.91
N SER A 139 3.62 -8.70 -2.20
CA SER A 139 3.00 -8.69 -0.87
C SER A 139 1.47 -8.50 -0.88
N GLY A 140 0.76 -8.89 -1.94
CA GLY A 140 -0.68 -8.76 -2.02
C GLY A 140 -1.45 -9.95 -1.43
N THR A 141 -2.70 -9.72 -1.00
CA THR A 141 -3.56 -10.80 -0.45
C THR A 141 -3.94 -11.86 -1.50
N THR A 142 -4.02 -11.49 -2.79
CA THR A 142 -4.19 -12.44 -3.90
C THR A 142 -2.94 -13.30 -4.08
N ILE A 143 -1.75 -12.70 -3.94
CA ILE A 143 -0.47 -13.43 -3.98
C ILE A 143 -0.37 -14.39 -2.79
N GLN A 144 -0.88 -14.01 -1.62
CA GLN A 144 -0.91 -14.89 -0.46
C GLN A 144 -1.76 -16.15 -0.71
N GLN A 145 -2.88 -16.04 -1.42
CA GLN A 145 -3.65 -17.22 -1.84
C GLN A 145 -2.80 -18.16 -2.71
N LEU A 146 -2.04 -17.61 -3.65
CA LEU A 146 -1.13 -18.40 -4.50
C LEU A 146 -0.04 -19.08 -3.68
N ILE A 147 0.59 -18.37 -2.73
CA ILE A 147 1.63 -18.91 -1.85
C ILE A 147 1.10 -20.12 -1.06
N THR A 148 -0.11 -20.04 -0.52
CA THR A 148 -0.71 -21.13 0.26
C THR A 148 -1.08 -22.37 -0.58
N MET A 149 -1.13 -22.23 -1.90
CA MET A 149 -1.42 -23.33 -2.83
C MET A 149 -0.17 -24.01 -3.38
N LEU A 150 1.04 -23.49 -3.09
CA LEU A 150 2.28 -24.08 -3.60
C LEU A 150 2.44 -25.50 -3.07
N PRO A 151 2.72 -26.48 -3.95
CA PRO A 151 2.93 -27.86 -3.53
C PRO A 151 4.17 -28.00 -2.63
N MET A 152 4.04 -28.71 -1.52
CA MET A 152 5.13 -28.96 -0.58
C MET A 152 6.32 -29.71 -1.19
N THR A 153 6.11 -30.44 -2.29
CA THR A 153 7.12 -31.25 -2.96
C THR A 153 7.82 -30.55 -4.12
N MET A 154 7.38 -29.32 -4.47
CA MET A 154 7.91 -28.60 -5.63
C MET A 154 9.16 -27.78 -5.22
N PRO A 155 10.36 -28.09 -5.78
CA PRO A 155 11.54 -27.28 -5.53
C PRO A 155 11.40 -25.92 -6.23
N LEU A 156 11.56 -24.82 -5.49
CA LEU A 156 11.49 -23.46 -6.00
C LEU A 156 12.51 -22.55 -5.30
N SER A 157 12.87 -21.45 -5.97
CA SER A 157 13.50 -20.29 -5.32
C SER A 157 12.49 -19.13 -5.34
N VAL A 158 12.09 -18.65 -4.16
CA VAL A 158 11.07 -17.60 -4.02
C VAL A 158 11.70 -16.34 -3.44
N ILE A 159 11.58 -15.24 -4.14
CA ILE A 159 11.94 -13.90 -3.64
C ILE A 159 10.63 -13.18 -3.27
N THR A 160 10.47 -12.84 -2.00
CA THR A 160 9.23 -12.15 -1.56
C THR A 160 9.51 -11.11 -0.48
N PRO A 161 8.94 -9.90 -0.60
CA PRO A 161 8.92 -8.93 0.48
C PRO A 161 7.81 -9.23 1.51
N SER A 162 6.90 -10.17 1.24
CA SER A 162 5.80 -10.53 2.13
C SER A 162 6.31 -11.31 3.34
N LEU A 163 6.20 -10.74 4.54
CA LEU A 163 6.53 -11.44 5.79
C LEU A 163 5.54 -12.58 6.07
N VAL A 164 4.26 -12.39 5.73
CA VAL A 164 3.23 -13.43 5.87
C VAL A 164 3.50 -14.55 4.87
N GLY A 165 3.86 -14.22 3.63
CA GLY A 165 4.23 -15.18 2.61
C GLY A 165 5.48 -15.98 2.98
N ALA A 166 6.54 -15.30 3.42
CA ALA A 166 7.77 -15.94 3.86
C ALA A 166 7.53 -16.90 5.04
N LEU A 167 6.72 -16.48 6.01
CA LEU A 167 6.36 -17.33 7.16
C LEU A 167 5.55 -18.56 6.72
N ALA A 168 4.61 -18.39 5.77
CA ALA A 168 3.82 -19.51 5.24
C ALA A 168 4.67 -20.55 4.51
N LEU A 169 5.83 -20.16 3.99
CA LEU A 169 6.77 -21.04 3.30
C LEU A 169 7.86 -21.60 4.22
N SER A 170 7.97 -21.15 5.46
CA SER A 170 9.09 -21.47 6.36
C SER A 170 9.26 -22.95 6.65
N ASP A 171 8.17 -23.71 6.65
CA ASP A 171 8.19 -25.17 6.92
C ASP A 171 8.45 -26.00 5.66
N ASN A 172 8.46 -25.37 4.48
CA ASN A 172 8.70 -26.08 3.22
C ASN A 172 10.19 -26.07 2.85
N THR A 173 10.91 -27.13 3.20
CA THR A 173 12.35 -27.28 2.95
C THR A 173 12.72 -27.42 1.47
N ASN A 174 11.77 -27.65 0.57
CA ASN A 174 11.99 -27.69 -0.88
C ASN A 174 11.99 -26.30 -1.51
N ILE A 175 11.54 -25.27 -0.77
CA ILE A 175 11.50 -23.90 -1.25
C ILE A 175 12.58 -23.06 -0.56
N GLN A 176 13.52 -22.54 -1.34
CA GLN A 176 14.44 -21.53 -0.86
C GLN A 176 13.74 -20.17 -0.86
N VAL A 177 13.61 -19.53 0.30
CA VAL A 177 12.96 -18.22 0.42
C VAL A 177 14.01 -17.14 0.64
N LEU A 178 14.01 -16.13 -0.24
CA LEU A 178 14.82 -14.92 -0.11
C LEU A 178 13.92 -13.75 0.27
N ILE A 179 14.25 -13.10 1.38
CA ILE A 179 13.57 -11.87 1.84
C ILE A 179 14.51 -10.70 1.57
N PRO A 180 14.09 -9.69 0.77
CA PRO A 180 14.92 -8.52 0.52
C PRO A 180 15.11 -7.69 1.79
N SER A 181 16.22 -6.96 1.86
CA SER A 181 16.48 -6.03 2.95
C SER A 181 15.59 -4.78 2.85
N GLY A 182 15.21 -4.22 4.00
CA GLY A 182 14.41 -2.99 3.97
C GLY A 182 13.71 -2.66 5.27
N VAL A 183 12.71 -1.80 5.17
CA VAL A 183 11.90 -1.30 6.29
C VAL A 183 10.54 -1.99 6.30
N MET A 184 10.09 -2.42 7.48
CA MET A 184 8.79 -3.05 7.62
C MET A 184 7.64 -2.07 7.30
N HIS A 185 6.76 -2.46 6.42
CA HIS A 185 5.47 -1.80 6.16
C HIS A 185 4.39 -2.53 6.95
N HIS A 186 3.94 -1.91 8.04
CA HIS A 186 3.09 -2.56 9.03
C HIS A 186 1.72 -2.99 8.47
N THR A 187 1.11 -2.15 7.64
CA THR A 187 -0.23 -2.40 7.09
C THR A 187 -0.26 -3.60 6.14
N ASN A 188 0.72 -3.70 5.23
CA ASN A 188 0.80 -4.80 4.27
C ASN A 188 1.59 -6.02 4.79
N ARG A 189 2.13 -5.95 6.02
CA ARG A 189 2.99 -7.02 6.56
C ARG A 189 4.12 -7.40 5.60
N SER A 190 4.78 -6.38 5.05
CA SER A 190 5.82 -6.57 4.03
C SER A 190 7.05 -5.71 4.30
N ILE A 191 8.11 -5.97 3.54
CA ILE A 191 9.33 -5.17 3.53
C ILE A 191 9.26 -4.17 2.37
N LEU A 192 9.44 -2.89 2.65
CA LEU A 192 9.77 -1.88 1.66
C LEU A 192 11.25 -2.00 1.35
N ILE A 193 11.58 -2.34 0.13
CA ILE A 193 12.96 -2.62 -0.30
C ILE A 193 13.78 -1.34 -0.23
N SER A 194 14.83 -1.33 0.58
CA SER A 194 15.73 -0.19 0.75
C SER A 194 16.89 -0.19 -0.25
N ASP A 195 17.28 -1.36 -0.73
CA ASP A 195 18.36 -1.55 -1.69
C ASP A 195 17.87 -2.33 -2.93
N PRO A 196 17.35 -1.63 -3.95
CA PRO A 196 16.96 -2.26 -5.20
C PRO A 196 18.14 -2.84 -5.98
N GLU A 197 19.36 -2.32 -5.79
CA GLU A 197 20.55 -2.80 -6.48
C GLU A 197 20.92 -4.20 -6.02
N TRP A 198 20.70 -4.52 -4.75
CA TRP A 198 20.87 -5.88 -4.24
C TRP A 198 20.03 -6.90 -5.02
N LEU A 199 18.80 -6.54 -5.38
CA LEU A 199 17.95 -7.42 -6.20
C LEU A 199 18.48 -7.62 -7.62
N SER A 200 19.22 -6.66 -8.17
CA SER A 200 19.76 -6.76 -9.55
C SER A 200 20.73 -7.92 -9.76
N GLN A 201 21.26 -8.50 -8.66
CA GLN A 201 22.12 -9.69 -8.67
C GLN A 201 21.34 -10.99 -8.97
N TYR A 202 20.02 -10.94 -8.85
CA TYR A 202 19.14 -12.09 -9.05
C TYR A 202 18.41 -12.01 -10.39
N ARG A 203 17.90 -13.14 -10.84
CA ARG A 203 17.00 -13.29 -11.97
C ARG A 203 15.83 -14.15 -11.55
N ALA A 204 14.64 -13.79 -11.97
CA ALA A 204 13.46 -14.59 -11.77
C ALA A 204 12.82 -14.95 -13.12
N ASP A 205 12.30 -16.16 -13.23
CA ASP A 205 11.55 -16.57 -14.40
C ASP A 205 10.22 -15.82 -14.46
N ILE A 206 9.54 -15.70 -13.31
CA ILE A 206 8.23 -15.08 -13.21
C ILE A 206 8.17 -14.16 -11.99
N ALA A 207 7.52 -13.00 -12.15
CA ALA A 207 7.05 -12.19 -11.04
C ALA A 207 5.51 -12.20 -11.01
N PHE A 208 4.96 -12.71 -9.91
CA PHE A 208 3.55 -12.57 -9.61
C PHE A 208 3.36 -11.28 -8.82
N MET A 209 2.65 -10.35 -9.44
CA MET A 209 2.46 -8.99 -8.94
C MET A 209 1.00 -8.76 -8.54
N SER A 210 0.79 -7.85 -7.63
CA SER A 210 -0.52 -7.32 -7.26
C SER A 210 -0.53 -5.80 -7.38
N CYS A 211 -1.68 -5.17 -7.26
CA CYS A 211 -1.76 -3.72 -7.23
C CYS A 211 -2.93 -3.24 -6.38
N ARG A 212 -2.86 -1.98 -5.97
CA ARG A 212 -3.98 -1.32 -5.28
C ARG A 212 -5.09 -0.95 -6.27
N SER A 213 -4.72 -0.52 -7.47
CA SER A 213 -5.66 -0.24 -8.53
C SER A 213 -5.06 -0.47 -9.91
N PHE A 214 -5.93 -0.72 -10.88
CA PHE A 214 -5.56 -0.93 -12.27
C PHE A 214 -6.40 -0.07 -13.20
N ARG A 215 -5.76 0.53 -14.20
CA ARG A 215 -6.39 1.39 -15.20
C ARG A 215 -5.84 1.15 -16.59
N VAL A 216 -6.70 1.27 -17.57
CA VAL A 216 -6.31 1.26 -18.99
C VAL A 216 -6.35 2.70 -19.53
N PRO A 217 -5.28 3.18 -20.15
CA PRO A 217 -4.02 2.50 -20.53
C PRO A 217 -2.89 2.56 -19.49
N GLY A 218 -3.14 3.07 -18.28
CA GLY A 218 -2.09 3.39 -17.29
C GLY A 218 -1.33 2.21 -16.71
N GLY A 219 -1.97 1.05 -16.51
CA GLY A 219 -1.40 -0.12 -15.85
C GLY A 219 -1.74 -0.19 -14.35
N ALA A 220 -0.81 -0.67 -13.53
CA ALA A 220 -0.96 -0.89 -12.10
C ALA A 220 -0.51 0.33 -11.29
N PHE A 221 -1.24 0.62 -10.20
CA PHE A 221 -0.98 1.77 -9.33
C PHE A 221 -0.97 1.38 -7.86
N GLU A 222 -0.21 2.16 -7.07
CA GLU A 222 -0.11 2.08 -5.63
C GLU A 222 -0.42 3.44 -4.98
N HIS A 223 -0.68 3.43 -3.67
CA HIS A 223 -0.94 4.66 -2.92
C HIS A 223 0.35 5.33 -2.42
N SER A 224 1.49 4.64 -2.41
CA SER A 224 2.77 5.21 -1.96
C SER A 224 3.92 4.95 -2.93
N GLN A 225 4.87 5.89 -2.94
CA GLN A 225 6.09 5.78 -3.74
C GLN A 225 6.97 4.62 -3.25
N ALA A 226 7.00 4.35 -1.95
CA ALA A 226 7.81 3.27 -1.38
C ALA A 226 7.33 1.88 -1.84
N LEU A 227 6.01 1.63 -1.85
CA LEU A 227 5.43 0.41 -2.42
C LEU A 227 5.67 0.31 -3.92
N THR A 228 5.54 1.44 -4.62
CA THR A 228 5.84 1.53 -6.06
C THR A 228 7.28 1.12 -6.36
N SER A 229 8.26 1.65 -5.62
CA SER A 229 9.68 1.31 -5.78
C SER A 229 9.95 -0.17 -5.52
N THR A 230 9.35 -0.72 -4.46
CA THR A 230 9.44 -2.16 -4.13
C THR A 230 8.93 -3.03 -5.26
N LYS A 231 7.75 -2.71 -5.81
CA LYS A 231 7.15 -3.49 -6.92
C LYS A 231 7.96 -3.39 -8.20
N ARG A 232 8.47 -2.20 -8.53
CA ARG A 232 9.34 -2.02 -9.70
C ARG A 232 10.64 -2.82 -9.57
N ALA A 233 11.24 -2.86 -8.37
CA ALA A 233 12.45 -3.64 -8.13
C ALA A 233 12.21 -5.14 -8.34
N LEU A 234 11.10 -5.69 -7.83
CA LEU A 234 10.72 -7.08 -8.07
C LEU A 234 10.45 -7.38 -9.55
N ALA A 235 9.70 -6.50 -10.21
CA ALA A 235 9.35 -6.68 -11.61
C ALA A 235 10.57 -6.58 -12.55
N SER A 236 11.59 -5.77 -12.19
CA SER A 236 12.76 -5.54 -13.04
C SER A 236 13.67 -6.76 -13.22
N ILE A 237 13.68 -7.67 -12.25
CA ILE A 237 14.50 -8.88 -12.30
C ILE A 237 13.81 -10.08 -12.93
N ALA A 238 12.52 -9.98 -13.26
CA ALA A 238 11.72 -11.07 -13.79
C ALA A 238 11.61 -11.03 -15.32
N GLN A 239 11.67 -12.22 -15.94
CA GLN A 239 11.45 -12.36 -17.39
C GLN A 239 9.98 -12.18 -17.75
N LYS A 240 9.08 -12.79 -16.99
CA LYS A 240 7.63 -12.69 -17.17
C LYS A 240 6.97 -12.02 -15.95
N ARG A 241 6.06 -11.09 -16.17
CA ARG A 241 5.31 -10.37 -15.13
C ARG A 241 3.83 -10.67 -15.27
N ILE A 242 3.27 -11.35 -14.27
CA ILE A 242 1.86 -11.75 -14.21
C ILE A 242 1.20 -10.93 -13.12
N LEU A 243 0.22 -10.10 -13.49
CA LEU A 243 -0.55 -9.30 -12.56
C LEU A 243 -1.81 -10.05 -12.13
N LEU A 244 -1.99 -10.21 -10.83
CA LEU A 244 -3.15 -10.85 -10.22
C LEU A 244 -4.00 -9.80 -9.53
N LEU A 245 -5.24 -9.61 -9.96
CA LEU A 245 -6.15 -8.64 -9.35
C LEU A 245 -7.61 -9.08 -9.45
N ASP A 246 -8.37 -8.89 -8.40
CA ASP A 246 -9.81 -9.05 -8.40
C ASP A 246 -10.52 -7.82 -8.98
N TYR A 247 -11.81 -7.97 -9.31
CA TYR A 247 -12.62 -6.92 -9.94
C TYR A 247 -12.63 -5.59 -9.17
N SER A 248 -12.46 -5.60 -7.86
CA SER A 248 -12.51 -4.39 -7.03
C SER A 248 -11.35 -3.43 -7.26
N LYS A 249 -10.30 -3.89 -7.93
CA LYS A 249 -9.09 -3.09 -8.20
C LYS A 249 -9.19 -2.28 -9.51
N TRP A 250 -10.21 -2.52 -10.33
CA TRP A 250 -10.39 -1.82 -11.59
C TRP A 250 -10.94 -0.41 -11.39
N ASN A 251 -10.38 0.57 -12.10
CA ASN A 251 -10.79 2.00 -12.10
C ASN A 251 -10.78 2.70 -10.73
N VAL A 252 -10.12 2.14 -9.73
CA VAL A 252 -9.90 2.81 -8.45
C VAL A 252 -8.79 3.85 -8.60
N ASN A 253 -8.88 4.94 -7.84
CA ASN A 253 -7.87 5.99 -7.84
C ASN A 253 -6.72 5.61 -6.90
N SER A 254 -5.50 5.59 -7.44
CA SER A 254 -4.25 5.52 -6.67
C SER A 254 -3.21 6.46 -7.29
N LEU A 255 -2.28 6.92 -6.47
CA LEU A 255 -1.41 8.04 -6.81
C LEU A 255 -0.24 7.65 -7.70
N CYS A 256 0.43 6.54 -7.38
CA CYS A 256 1.72 6.19 -7.95
C CYS A 256 1.58 5.04 -8.94
N ASN A 257 1.93 5.26 -10.22
CA ASN A 257 2.01 4.17 -11.17
C ASN A 257 3.18 3.25 -10.82
N SER A 258 2.89 1.99 -10.52
CA SER A 258 3.92 0.99 -10.17
C SER A 258 4.45 0.25 -11.39
N LEU A 259 3.55 -0.19 -12.27
CA LEU A 259 3.89 -0.88 -13.52
C LEU A 259 3.06 -0.29 -14.64
N LYS A 260 3.70 0.06 -15.74
CA LYS A 260 2.98 0.43 -16.95
C LYS A 260 2.28 -0.79 -17.54
N LEU A 261 1.26 -0.55 -18.34
CA LEU A 261 0.56 -1.61 -19.04
C LEU A 261 1.55 -2.44 -19.90
N SER A 262 2.48 -1.78 -20.58
CA SER A 262 3.52 -2.41 -21.41
C SER A 262 4.55 -3.24 -20.63
N ASP A 263 4.61 -3.10 -19.31
CA ASP A 263 5.54 -3.87 -18.48
C ASP A 263 4.97 -5.26 -18.13
N LEU A 264 3.67 -5.47 -18.36
CA LEU A 264 2.95 -6.69 -18.02
C LEU A 264 2.92 -7.65 -19.22
N ASN A 265 3.02 -8.94 -18.94
CA ASN A 265 2.84 -9.99 -19.92
C ASN A 265 1.44 -10.61 -19.85
N ILE A 266 0.97 -10.89 -18.63
CA ILE A 266 -0.32 -11.52 -18.37
C ILE A 266 -1.04 -10.76 -17.26
N LEU A 267 -2.34 -10.64 -17.37
CA LEU A 267 -3.22 -10.19 -16.30
C LEU A 267 -4.29 -11.27 -16.06
N ILE A 268 -4.41 -11.74 -14.83
CA ILE A 268 -5.44 -12.70 -14.42
C ILE A 268 -6.42 -12.01 -13.48
N THR A 269 -7.70 -12.04 -13.82
CA THR A 269 -8.78 -11.40 -13.06
C THR A 269 -10.02 -12.29 -13.01
N ASP A 270 -11.01 -11.92 -12.20
CA ASP A 270 -12.28 -12.64 -12.13
C ASP A 270 -13.35 -12.10 -13.09
N ASN A 271 -14.45 -12.83 -13.25
CA ASN A 271 -15.51 -12.55 -14.22
C ASN A 271 -16.42 -11.36 -13.87
N LYS A 272 -16.21 -10.69 -12.73
CA LYS A 272 -16.85 -9.41 -12.39
C LYS A 272 -16.03 -8.22 -12.89
N ALA A 273 -14.84 -8.44 -13.42
CA ALA A 273 -14.03 -7.39 -14.02
C ALA A 273 -14.74 -6.73 -15.19
N PRO A 274 -14.56 -5.40 -15.42
CA PRO A 274 -15.21 -4.71 -16.50
C PRO A 274 -14.66 -5.19 -17.87
N LEU A 275 -15.43 -6.02 -18.57
CA LEU A 275 -15.03 -6.69 -19.81
C LEU A 275 -14.50 -5.73 -20.87
N GLU A 276 -15.15 -4.57 -21.04
CA GLU A 276 -14.71 -3.54 -22.00
C GLU A 276 -13.27 -3.06 -21.72
N LEU A 277 -12.90 -2.91 -20.45
CA LEU A 277 -11.56 -2.49 -20.08
C LEU A 277 -10.54 -3.65 -20.20
N ALA A 278 -10.97 -4.87 -19.93
CA ALA A 278 -10.15 -6.06 -20.14
C ALA A 278 -9.81 -6.21 -21.63
N THR A 279 -10.80 -6.08 -22.51
CA THR A 279 -10.61 -6.09 -23.98
C THR A 279 -9.67 -4.97 -24.44
N LYS A 280 -9.87 -3.74 -23.95
CA LYS A 280 -8.96 -2.62 -24.26
C LYS A 280 -7.52 -2.86 -23.78
N ALA A 281 -7.33 -3.56 -22.68
CA ALA A 281 -5.99 -3.94 -22.23
C ALA A 281 -5.36 -5.01 -23.13
N ALA A 282 -6.15 -6.00 -23.59
CA ALA A 282 -5.72 -7.02 -24.54
C ALA A 282 -5.28 -6.41 -25.88
N GLU A 283 -6.04 -5.44 -26.40
CA GLU A 283 -5.68 -4.67 -27.62
C GLU A 283 -4.33 -3.94 -27.52
N LYS A 284 -3.82 -3.73 -26.29
CA LYS A 284 -2.50 -3.14 -26.04
C LYS A 284 -1.38 -4.20 -25.92
N GLY A 285 -1.67 -5.46 -26.23
CA GLY A 285 -0.68 -6.52 -26.30
C GLY A 285 -0.46 -7.30 -25.01
N ILE A 286 -1.40 -7.25 -24.05
CA ILE A 286 -1.33 -8.04 -22.82
C ILE A 286 -2.27 -9.24 -22.94
N GLU A 287 -1.77 -10.41 -22.52
CA GLU A 287 -2.61 -11.59 -22.37
C GLU A 287 -3.57 -11.39 -21.18
N ILE A 288 -4.87 -11.50 -21.38
CA ILE A 288 -5.90 -11.34 -20.34
C ILE A 288 -6.60 -12.67 -20.13
N ILE A 289 -6.66 -13.11 -18.88
CA ILE A 289 -7.34 -14.32 -18.46
C ILE A 289 -8.42 -13.95 -17.45
N ILE A 290 -9.67 -14.24 -17.78
CA ILE A 290 -10.83 -14.01 -16.92
C ILE A 290 -11.30 -15.37 -16.37
N VAL A 291 -11.30 -15.51 -15.04
CA VAL A 291 -11.67 -16.74 -14.36
C VAL A 291 -13.06 -16.64 -13.75
N ASN A 292 -13.78 -17.75 -13.73
CA ASN A 292 -15.04 -17.85 -13.01
C ASN A 292 -14.79 -18.38 -11.60
N PRO A 293 -15.08 -17.59 -10.53
CA PRO A 293 -14.86 -18.01 -9.14
C PRO A 293 -15.76 -19.16 -8.68
N ASP A 294 -16.84 -19.48 -9.39
CA ASP A 294 -17.77 -20.53 -8.98
C ASP A 294 -17.21 -21.93 -9.26
N ASN A 295 -16.38 -22.08 -10.28
CA ASN A 295 -15.81 -23.37 -10.70
C ASN A 295 -14.29 -23.35 -10.91
N ASN A 296 -13.63 -22.20 -10.72
CA ASN A 296 -12.20 -21.98 -10.93
C ASN A 296 -11.72 -22.31 -12.37
N VAL A 297 -12.57 -22.06 -13.37
CA VAL A 297 -12.28 -22.31 -14.78
C VAL A 297 -12.08 -20.99 -15.50
N ILE A 298 -11.22 -20.98 -16.52
CA ILE A 298 -11.08 -19.83 -17.42
C ILE A 298 -12.39 -19.66 -18.18
N GLN A 299 -13.00 -18.48 -18.05
CA GLN A 299 -14.22 -18.10 -18.73
C GLN A 299 -13.93 -17.41 -20.05
N GLU A 300 -12.93 -16.53 -20.07
CA GLU A 300 -12.49 -15.81 -21.27
C GLU A 300 -10.97 -15.71 -21.29
N HIS A 301 -10.39 -15.78 -22.49
CA HIS A 301 -8.96 -15.70 -22.71
C HIS A 301 -8.68 -14.88 -23.96
N PHE A 302 -8.02 -13.73 -23.79
CA PHE A 302 -7.57 -12.86 -24.89
C PHE A 302 -6.06 -13.01 -25.02
N ASN A 303 -5.61 -13.63 -26.11
CA ASN A 303 -4.19 -13.86 -26.39
C ASN A 303 -3.75 -12.99 -27.58
N PRO A 304 -2.96 -11.94 -27.39
CA PRO A 304 -2.57 -11.04 -28.46
C PRO A 304 -1.69 -11.72 -29.55
N SER A 305 -1.09 -12.87 -29.25
CA SER A 305 -0.30 -13.63 -30.24
C SER A 305 -1.14 -14.42 -31.23
N GLU A 306 -2.41 -14.71 -30.91
CA GLU A 306 -3.33 -15.46 -31.77
C GLU A 306 -4.21 -14.57 -32.63
N ASP A 307 -4.45 -13.33 -32.20
CA ASP A 307 -5.33 -12.36 -32.87
C ASP A 307 -4.59 -11.37 -33.80
N SER A 308 -3.29 -11.47 -33.95
CA SER A 308 -2.54 -10.62 -34.88
C SER A 308 -2.69 -11.14 -36.30
N PRO A 309 -3.35 -10.43 -37.22
CA PRO A 309 -3.34 -10.82 -38.62
C PRO A 309 -1.91 -10.80 -39.13
N ILE A 310 -1.49 -11.93 -39.67
CA ILE A 310 -0.20 -12.09 -40.38
C ILE A 310 -0.12 -11.00 -41.42
N LYS A 311 0.75 -10.01 -41.24
CA LYS A 311 1.09 -9.01 -42.23
C LYS A 311 2.19 -9.50 -43.14
#